data_041486a96c2599604a051924a39340dd
#
_entry.id   041486a96c2599604a051924a39340dd
#
_cell.length_a   1.000
_cell.length_b   1.000
_cell.length_c   1.000
_cell.angle_alpha   90.00
_cell.angle_beta   90.00
_cell.angle_gamma   90.00
#
_symmetry.space_group_name_H-M   'P 1'
#
loop_
_entity.id
_entity.type
_entity.pdbx_description
1 polymer ?
#
loop_
_entity_poly.entity_id
_entity_poly.type
_entity_poly.pdbx_seq_one_letter_code
_entity_poly.pdbx_strand_id
1 'polypeptide(L)'
;MQKAHALQIKHEKRWIEIGDYVFDDVCFEAKSATDFLGSVMSKRLWTQLDNMDRHYRTNVVIIYGSMEEAVFNVIENAPSKMPMGTRSIMLNNKFLGALGRIVLDTDVKPFWVPTEEEAALIITGVSKIKPITRDVIQPQVFKRLTTDDLRLDLLSSIKGVSIKKAKELIKQF
;
A
#
# COMPACT_ATOMS: atom_id res chain seq x y z
N MET A 1 15.12 -14.76 -12.22
CA MET A 1 15.73 -14.11 -13.39
C MET A 1 15.53 -14.84 -14.72
N GLN A 2 15.52 -16.16 -14.79
CA GLN A 2 15.19 -16.89 -16.02
C GLN A 2 13.77 -16.59 -16.58
N LYS A 3 12.83 -16.21 -15.72
CA LYS A 3 11.43 -15.95 -16.10
C LYS A 3 11.18 -14.60 -16.81
N ALA A 4 12.01 -13.57 -16.55
CA ALA A 4 11.89 -12.29 -17.27
C ALA A 4 12.21 -12.43 -18.78
N HIS A 5 13.05 -13.40 -19.15
CA HIS A 5 13.29 -13.73 -20.55
C HIS A 5 12.05 -14.27 -21.28
N ALA A 6 11.21 -15.03 -20.58
CA ALA A 6 9.98 -15.58 -21.15
C ALA A 6 8.93 -14.49 -21.46
N LEU A 7 9.02 -13.31 -20.83
CA LEU A 7 8.08 -12.22 -21.00
C LEU A 7 8.52 -11.17 -22.06
N GLN A 8 9.59 -11.44 -22.80
CA GLN A 8 10.12 -10.59 -23.91
C GLN A 8 10.31 -9.11 -23.55
N ILE A 9 10.73 -8.83 -22.30
CA ILE A 9 11.05 -7.48 -21.88
C ILE A 9 12.53 -7.23 -22.06
N LYS A 10 12.88 -6.08 -22.67
CA LYS A 10 14.25 -5.61 -22.65
C LYS A 10 14.60 -5.21 -21.22
N HIS A 11 15.54 -5.90 -20.61
CA HIS A 11 16.02 -5.63 -19.27
C HIS A 11 17.54 -5.67 -19.23
N GLU A 12 18.12 -4.88 -18.36
CA GLU A 12 19.53 -4.88 -18.03
C GLU A 12 19.74 -5.42 -16.63
N LYS A 13 20.66 -6.35 -16.47
CA LYS A 13 21.07 -6.84 -15.16
C LYS A 13 22.24 -6.02 -14.68
N ARG A 14 21.98 -5.15 -13.69
CA ARG A 14 23.03 -4.40 -12.99
C ARG A 14 22.76 -4.42 -11.50
N TRP A 15 23.78 -4.10 -10.72
CA TRP A 15 23.60 -3.90 -9.29
C TRP A 15 22.77 -2.64 -9.06
N ILE A 16 21.74 -2.73 -8.23
CA ILE A 16 20.86 -1.65 -7.81
C ILE A 16 20.99 -1.54 -6.29
N GLU A 17 21.26 -0.35 -5.78
CA GLU A 17 21.44 -0.11 -4.35
C GLU A 17 20.13 -0.19 -3.58
N ILE A 18 19.03 0.24 -4.19
CA ILE A 18 17.72 0.32 -3.56
C ILE A 18 16.68 -0.32 -4.49
N GLY A 19 15.94 -1.32 -3.95
CA GLY A 19 14.94 -2.08 -4.67
C GLY A 19 15.51 -3.23 -5.51
N ASP A 20 14.63 -4.07 -6.00
CA ASP A 20 14.97 -5.23 -6.84
C ASP A 20 14.81 -4.96 -8.32
N TYR A 21 13.86 -4.10 -8.70
CA TYR A 21 13.57 -3.72 -10.08
C TYR A 21 13.25 -2.23 -10.16
N VAL A 22 13.76 -1.56 -11.20
CA VAL A 22 13.52 -0.14 -11.44
C VAL A 22 13.14 0.08 -12.90
N PHE A 23 12.06 0.81 -13.13
CA PHE A 23 11.60 1.27 -14.44
C PHE A 23 11.29 2.76 -14.35
N ASP A 24 12.06 3.58 -15.03
CA ASP A 24 11.99 5.04 -14.90
C ASP A 24 12.05 5.45 -13.41
N ASP A 25 11.00 6.08 -12.88
CA ASP A 25 10.88 6.52 -11.49
C ASP A 25 10.07 5.54 -10.61
N VAL A 26 9.83 4.31 -11.09
CA VAL A 26 9.10 3.29 -10.35
C VAL A 26 10.07 2.25 -9.82
N CYS A 27 10.13 2.12 -8.51
CA CYS A 27 10.94 1.12 -7.80
C CYS A 27 10.07 -0.01 -7.26
N PHE A 28 10.52 -1.24 -7.43
CA PHE A 28 9.88 -2.43 -6.91
C PHE A 28 10.82 -3.16 -5.95
N GLU A 29 10.26 -3.57 -4.83
CA GLU A 29 10.85 -4.55 -3.90
C GLU A 29 9.96 -5.79 -3.94
N ALA A 30 10.51 -6.95 -4.29
CA ALA A 30 9.78 -8.21 -4.38
C ALA A 30 10.25 -9.17 -3.29
N LYS A 31 9.31 -9.63 -2.46
CA LYS A 31 9.62 -10.50 -1.32
C LYS A 31 8.72 -11.72 -1.28
N SER A 32 9.28 -12.88 -0.98
CA SER A 32 8.44 -14.00 -0.53
C SER A 32 7.72 -13.62 0.76
N ALA A 33 6.56 -14.23 1.02
CA ALA A 33 5.82 -14.02 2.27
C ALA A 33 6.69 -14.34 3.51
N THR A 34 7.57 -15.35 3.42
CA THR A 34 8.51 -15.69 4.48
C THR A 34 9.55 -14.58 4.71
N ASP A 35 10.16 -14.06 3.64
CA ASP A 35 11.14 -12.97 3.74
C ASP A 35 10.49 -11.67 4.19
N PHE A 36 9.26 -11.43 3.77
CA PHE A 36 8.48 -10.29 4.25
C PHE A 36 8.29 -10.36 5.77
N LEU A 37 7.77 -11.48 6.29
CA LEU A 37 7.58 -11.66 7.73
C LEU A 37 8.90 -11.57 8.50
N GLY A 38 9.98 -12.16 7.99
CA GLY A 38 11.32 -12.04 8.56
C GLY A 38 11.84 -10.60 8.60
N SER A 39 11.58 -9.82 7.54
CA SER A 39 11.94 -8.41 7.44
C SER A 39 11.13 -7.53 8.40
N VAL A 40 9.84 -7.86 8.63
CA VAL A 40 9.00 -7.21 9.65
C VAL A 40 9.55 -7.45 11.04
N MET A 41 9.88 -8.72 11.34
CA MET A 41 10.38 -9.12 12.67
C MET A 41 11.73 -8.48 13.00
N SER A 42 12.63 -8.40 12.03
CA SER A 42 13.95 -7.76 12.17
C SER A 42 13.91 -6.23 12.03
N LYS A 43 12.75 -5.63 11.76
CA LYS A 43 12.54 -4.20 11.46
C LYS A 43 13.23 -3.70 10.19
N ARG A 44 13.91 -4.57 9.43
CA ARG A 44 14.62 -4.22 8.20
C ARG A 44 13.68 -3.67 7.12
N LEU A 45 12.44 -4.18 7.08
CA LEU A 45 11.42 -3.73 6.11
C LEU A 45 11.27 -2.20 6.12
N TRP A 46 11.12 -1.60 7.28
CA TRP A 46 10.86 -0.15 7.41
C TRP A 46 12.00 0.70 6.86
N THR A 47 13.24 0.30 7.11
CA THR A 47 14.41 0.97 6.54
C THR A 47 14.47 0.85 5.02
N GLN A 48 14.10 -0.32 4.47
CA GLN A 48 14.05 -0.52 3.02
C GLN A 48 12.99 0.38 2.37
N LEU A 49 11.77 0.42 2.94
CA LEU A 49 10.69 1.24 2.41
C LEU A 49 11.00 2.75 2.51
N ASP A 50 11.58 3.20 3.64
CA ASP A 50 12.02 4.59 3.80
C ASP A 50 13.10 4.97 2.78
N ASN A 51 14.05 4.08 2.49
CA ASN A 51 15.04 4.31 1.46
C ASN A 51 14.41 4.41 0.06
N MET A 52 13.43 3.56 -0.27
CA MET A 52 12.71 3.65 -1.53
C MET A 52 11.98 4.98 -1.66
N ASP A 53 11.26 5.41 -0.62
CA ASP A 53 10.47 6.66 -0.62
C ASP A 53 11.36 7.92 -0.79
N ARG A 54 12.61 7.86 -0.34
CA ARG A 54 13.55 8.97 -0.49
C ARG A 54 14.17 9.07 -1.90
N HIS A 55 14.20 7.96 -2.66
CA HIS A 55 14.97 7.90 -3.91
C HIS A 55 14.11 7.79 -5.16
N TYR A 56 12.88 7.32 -5.04
CA TYR A 56 12.01 7.10 -6.18
C TYR A 56 10.64 7.72 -5.95
N ARG A 57 10.04 8.20 -7.03
CA ARG A 57 8.72 8.85 -6.99
C ARG A 57 7.57 7.89 -6.73
N THR A 58 7.69 6.67 -7.22
CA THR A 58 6.66 5.64 -7.05
C THR A 58 7.28 4.36 -6.56
N ASN A 59 6.81 3.88 -5.43
CA ASN A 59 7.35 2.71 -4.76
C ASN A 59 6.30 1.63 -4.62
N VAL A 60 6.71 0.40 -4.90
CA VAL A 60 5.83 -0.77 -4.87
C VAL A 60 6.54 -1.89 -4.14
N VAL A 61 5.90 -2.48 -3.15
CA VAL A 61 6.34 -3.73 -2.54
C VAL A 61 5.41 -4.85 -2.99
N ILE A 62 5.97 -5.89 -3.58
CA ILE A 62 5.22 -7.07 -4.02
C ILE A 62 5.56 -8.22 -3.10
N ILE A 63 4.55 -8.77 -2.44
CA ILE A 63 4.66 -9.94 -1.57
C ILE A 63 4.07 -11.12 -2.32
N TYR A 64 4.80 -12.22 -2.42
CA TYR A 64 4.32 -13.42 -3.08
C TYR A 64 4.41 -14.64 -2.17
N GLY A 65 3.45 -15.56 -2.35
CA GLY A 65 3.33 -16.78 -1.56
C GLY A 65 2.28 -16.70 -0.46
N SER A 66 2.18 -17.78 0.31
CA SER A 66 1.18 -17.97 1.36
C SER A 66 1.66 -17.41 2.71
N MET A 67 0.75 -16.73 3.41
CA MET A 67 1.00 -16.29 4.79
C MET A 67 1.11 -17.48 5.74
N GLU A 68 0.31 -18.51 5.54
CA GLU A 68 0.31 -19.73 6.35
C GLU A 68 1.68 -20.43 6.27
N GLU A 69 2.22 -20.58 5.05
CA GLU A 69 3.55 -21.14 4.84
C GLU A 69 4.65 -20.27 5.46
N ALA A 70 4.53 -18.96 5.33
CA ALA A 70 5.48 -18.04 5.95
C ALA A 70 5.51 -18.17 7.47
N VAL A 71 4.34 -18.23 8.09
CA VAL A 71 4.20 -18.43 9.54
C VAL A 71 4.72 -19.79 9.97
N PHE A 72 4.40 -20.85 9.24
CA PHE A 72 4.89 -22.19 9.50
C PHE A 72 6.41 -22.24 9.44
N ASN A 73 7.02 -21.71 8.39
CA ASN A 73 8.47 -21.67 8.21
C ASN A 73 9.18 -20.92 9.36
N VAL A 74 8.62 -19.81 9.83
CA VAL A 74 9.16 -19.04 10.96
C VAL A 74 9.05 -19.85 12.27
N ILE A 75 7.95 -20.60 12.44
CA ILE A 75 7.77 -21.44 13.63
C ILE A 75 8.78 -22.60 13.66
N GLU A 76 8.99 -23.27 12.54
CA GLU A 76 9.92 -24.38 12.45
C GLU A 76 11.38 -23.95 12.65
N ASN A 77 11.78 -22.84 12.02
CA ASN A 77 13.18 -22.41 12.01
C ASN A 77 13.63 -21.61 13.24
N ALA A 78 12.72 -21.23 14.12
CA ALA A 78 13.05 -20.46 15.32
C ALA A 78 12.38 -21.06 16.56
N PRO A 79 13.08 -21.90 17.35
CA PRO A 79 12.53 -22.48 18.57
C PRO A 79 12.00 -21.42 19.54
N SER A 80 10.87 -21.70 20.18
CA SER A 80 10.26 -20.78 21.14
C SER A 80 9.57 -21.59 22.25
N LYS A 81 9.54 -21.03 23.47
CA LYS A 81 8.77 -21.58 24.61
C LYS A 81 7.27 -21.31 24.49
N MET A 82 6.86 -20.45 23.56
CA MET A 82 5.46 -20.09 23.33
C MET A 82 4.69 -21.24 22.66
N PRO A 83 3.47 -21.58 23.10
CA PRO A 83 2.62 -22.56 22.42
C PRO A 83 2.44 -22.22 20.93
N MET A 84 2.48 -23.22 20.06
CA MET A 84 2.44 -23.06 18.61
C MET A 84 1.23 -22.22 18.14
N GLY A 85 0.04 -22.51 18.66
CA GLY A 85 -1.17 -21.77 18.29
C GLY A 85 -1.10 -20.28 18.64
N THR A 86 -0.62 -19.94 19.85
CA THR A 86 -0.44 -18.54 20.27
C THR A 86 0.58 -17.83 19.40
N ARG A 87 1.66 -18.53 19.05
CA ARG A 87 2.72 -18.00 18.19
C ARG A 87 2.21 -17.75 16.78
N SER A 88 1.44 -18.67 16.21
CA SER A 88 0.83 -18.53 14.90
C SER A 88 -0.06 -17.29 14.84
N ILE A 89 -0.96 -17.11 15.82
CA ILE A 89 -1.80 -15.90 15.90
C ILE A 89 -0.96 -14.63 15.97
N MET A 90 0.08 -14.62 16.79
CA MET A 90 0.98 -13.45 16.90
C MET A 90 1.68 -13.13 15.57
N LEU A 91 2.17 -14.14 14.85
CA LEU A 91 2.86 -13.95 13.58
C LEU A 91 1.91 -13.49 12.46
N ASN A 92 0.70 -14.05 12.41
CA ASN A 92 -0.36 -13.59 11.51
C ASN A 92 -0.70 -12.11 11.76
N ASN A 93 -0.88 -11.73 13.02
CA ASN A 93 -1.16 -10.33 13.38
C ASN A 93 0.01 -9.40 13.00
N LYS A 94 1.26 -9.84 13.13
CA LYS A 94 2.43 -9.07 12.68
C LYS A 94 2.46 -8.90 11.17
N PHE A 95 2.14 -9.96 10.41
CA PHE A 95 2.10 -9.93 8.96
C PHE A 95 1.03 -8.94 8.47
N LEU A 96 -0.21 -9.12 8.91
CA LEU A 96 -1.34 -8.27 8.52
C LEU A 96 -1.20 -6.83 9.03
N GLY A 97 -0.71 -6.66 10.26
CA GLY A 97 -0.43 -5.36 10.84
C GLY A 97 0.65 -4.59 10.07
N ALA A 98 1.67 -5.30 9.56
CA ALA A 98 2.69 -4.68 8.72
C ALA A 98 2.11 -4.21 7.37
N LEU A 99 1.24 -5.01 6.73
CA LEU A 99 0.53 -4.56 5.52
C LEU A 99 -0.31 -3.32 5.78
N GLY A 100 -1.09 -3.31 6.87
CA GLY A 100 -1.88 -2.15 7.26
C GLY A 100 -1.02 -0.91 7.49
N ARG A 101 0.14 -1.09 8.15
CA ARG A 101 1.07 0.01 8.41
C ARG A 101 1.71 0.55 7.12
N ILE A 102 2.06 -0.31 6.15
CA ILE A 102 2.56 0.14 4.84
C ILE A 102 1.54 1.07 4.20
N VAL A 103 0.26 0.67 4.18
CA VAL A 103 -0.83 1.45 3.56
C VAL A 103 -1.07 2.78 4.27
N LEU A 104 -0.93 2.83 5.60
CA LEU A 104 -1.29 4.01 6.39
C LEU A 104 -0.12 4.98 6.61
N ASP A 105 1.10 4.46 6.75
CA ASP A 105 2.25 5.23 7.22
C ASP A 105 3.30 5.49 6.11
N THR A 106 3.12 4.95 4.89
CA THR A 106 4.08 5.12 3.78
C THR A 106 3.36 5.42 2.47
N ASP A 107 4.10 5.95 1.49
CA ASP A 107 3.63 6.13 0.12
C ASP A 107 3.84 4.87 -0.74
N VAL A 108 4.41 3.80 -0.18
CA VAL A 108 4.65 2.53 -0.86
C VAL A 108 3.33 1.78 -1.09
N LYS A 109 3.16 1.26 -2.28
CA LYS A 109 1.96 0.52 -2.68
C LYS A 109 2.18 -0.98 -2.53
N PRO A 110 1.52 -1.66 -1.57
CA PRO A 110 1.67 -3.10 -1.40
C PRO A 110 0.78 -3.87 -2.38
N PHE A 111 1.35 -4.90 -2.99
CA PHE A 111 0.63 -5.95 -3.69
C PHE A 111 0.92 -7.28 -3.03
N TRP A 112 -0.08 -8.12 -2.92
CA TRP A 112 0.08 -9.48 -2.44
C TRP A 112 -0.52 -10.46 -3.45
N VAL A 113 0.30 -11.38 -3.93
CA VAL A 113 -0.03 -12.36 -4.96
C VAL A 113 0.36 -13.77 -4.54
N PRO A 114 -0.34 -14.81 -5.02
CA PRO A 114 -0.06 -16.20 -4.64
C PRO A 114 1.31 -16.69 -5.06
N THR A 115 1.84 -16.24 -6.21
CA THR A 115 3.05 -16.82 -6.80
C THR A 115 4.06 -15.77 -7.25
N GLU A 116 5.31 -16.19 -7.38
CA GLU A 116 6.39 -15.37 -7.94
C GLU A 116 6.14 -15.02 -9.41
N GLU A 117 5.49 -15.91 -10.16
CA GLU A 117 5.10 -15.67 -11.55
C GLU A 117 4.13 -14.49 -11.66
N GLU A 118 3.15 -14.43 -10.78
CA GLU A 118 2.18 -13.32 -10.73
C GLU A 118 2.85 -12.01 -10.31
N ALA A 119 3.82 -12.06 -9.39
CA ALA A 119 4.64 -10.91 -9.05
C ALA A 119 5.40 -10.40 -10.29
N ALA A 120 6.02 -11.30 -11.05
CA ALA A 120 6.70 -10.94 -12.29
C ALA A 120 5.75 -10.37 -13.35
N LEU A 121 4.50 -10.85 -13.43
CA LEU A 121 3.48 -10.30 -14.32
C LEU A 121 3.08 -8.87 -13.93
N ILE A 122 2.97 -8.56 -12.62
CA ILE A 122 2.70 -7.19 -12.15
C ILE A 122 3.82 -6.26 -12.56
N ILE A 123 5.08 -6.62 -12.27
CA ILE A 123 6.27 -5.82 -12.62
C ILE A 123 6.29 -5.54 -14.13
N THR A 124 6.07 -6.59 -14.92
CA THR A 124 6.01 -6.51 -16.39
C THR A 124 4.85 -5.65 -16.88
N GLY A 125 3.68 -5.80 -16.26
CA GLY A 125 2.50 -5.02 -16.59
C GLY A 125 2.72 -3.54 -16.36
N VAL A 126 3.25 -3.18 -15.19
CA VAL A 126 3.54 -1.78 -14.84
C VAL A 126 4.58 -1.16 -15.76
N SER A 127 5.63 -1.92 -16.16
CA SER A 127 6.65 -1.42 -17.11
C SER A 127 6.09 -1.04 -18.48
N LYS A 128 4.93 -1.57 -18.86
CA LYS A 128 4.24 -1.27 -20.14
C LYS A 128 3.21 -0.15 -20.02
N ILE A 129 2.86 0.26 -18.80
CA ILE A 129 1.91 1.34 -18.56
C ILE A 129 2.61 2.65 -18.88
N LYS A 130 2.15 3.33 -19.93
CA LYS A 130 2.55 4.72 -20.15
C LYS A 130 1.99 5.56 -19.00
N PRO A 131 2.81 6.42 -18.37
CA PRO A 131 2.30 7.34 -17.37
C PRO A 131 1.11 8.09 -17.97
N ILE A 132 -0.06 7.93 -17.37
CA ILE A 132 -1.15 8.82 -17.68
C ILE A 132 -0.65 10.18 -17.18
N THR A 133 -0.34 11.09 -18.09
CA THR A 133 -0.29 12.51 -17.75
C THR A 133 -1.66 12.80 -17.17
N ARG A 134 -1.76 12.70 -15.85
CA ARG A 134 -2.90 13.28 -15.16
C ARG A 134 -2.71 14.76 -15.42
N ASP A 135 -3.37 15.28 -16.45
CA ASP A 135 -3.78 16.68 -16.42
C ASP A 135 -4.28 16.84 -15.01
N VAL A 136 -3.62 17.74 -14.27
CA VAL A 136 -3.87 17.96 -12.86
C VAL A 136 -5.39 17.92 -12.75
N ILE A 137 -5.94 16.87 -12.14
CA ILE A 137 -7.36 16.84 -11.82
C ILE A 137 -7.46 18.08 -10.96
N GLN A 138 -7.92 19.16 -11.59
CA GLN A 138 -8.14 20.39 -10.83
C GLN A 138 -8.98 19.92 -9.67
N PRO A 139 -8.49 20.07 -8.42
CA PRO A 139 -9.22 19.60 -7.26
C PRO A 139 -10.63 20.09 -7.53
N GLN A 140 -11.60 19.16 -7.57
CA GLN A 140 -12.99 19.58 -7.78
C GLN A 140 -13.14 20.70 -6.79
N VAL A 141 -13.19 21.93 -7.31
CA VAL A 141 -13.31 23.10 -6.46
C VAL A 141 -14.59 22.81 -5.75
N PHE A 142 -14.49 22.34 -4.51
CA PHE A 142 -15.64 22.13 -3.66
C PHE A 142 -16.39 23.42 -3.82
N LYS A 143 -17.55 23.34 -4.45
CA LYS A 143 -18.41 24.49 -4.77
C LYS A 143 -18.34 25.34 -3.52
N ARG A 144 -17.68 26.50 -3.57
CA ARG A 144 -17.46 27.31 -2.36
C ARG A 144 -18.81 27.41 -1.73
N LEU A 145 -18.99 26.77 -0.58
CA LEU A 145 -20.25 26.83 0.13
C LEU A 145 -20.58 28.33 0.26
N THR A 146 -21.68 28.74 -0.29
CA THR A 146 -22.12 30.09 -0.11
C THR A 146 -22.36 30.34 1.37
N THR A 147 -22.36 31.57 1.83
CA THR A 147 -22.67 31.87 3.24
C THR A 147 -24.01 31.27 3.64
N ASP A 148 -24.96 31.17 2.72
CA ASP A 148 -26.26 30.52 2.96
C ASP A 148 -26.17 29.00 3.07
N ASP A 149 -25.28 28.33 2.32
CA ASP A 149 -25.04 26.91 2.47
C ASP A 149 -24.45 26.58 3.86
N LEU A 150 -23.52 27.42 4.35
CA LEU A 150 -22.93 27.26 5.69
C LEU A 150 -23.95 27.51 6.80
N ARG A 151 -24.84 28.52 6.64
CA ARG A 151 -25.95 28.79 7.56
C ARG A 151 -26.93 27.63 7.58
N LEU A 152 -27.23 27.03 6.42
CA LEU A 152 -28.13 25.90 6.28
C LEU A 152 -27.57 24.67 7.02
N ASP A 153 -26.28 24.35 6.84
CA ASP A 153 -25.62 23.25 7.50
C ASP A 153 -25.60 23.47 9.03
N LEU A 154 -25.24 24.67 9.47
CA LEU A 154 -25.25 25.02 10.90
C LEU A 154 -26.63 24.84 11.54
N LEU A 155 -27.65 25.39 10.91
CA LEU A 155 -29.02 25.31 11.44
C LEU A 155 -29.60 23.90 11.39
N SER A 156 -29.30 23.15 10.35
CA SER A 156 -29.76 21.75 10.23
C SER A 156 -29.07 20.79 11.20
N SER A 157 -27.90 21.15 11.75
CA SER A 157 -27.21 20.35 12.77
C SER A 157 -27.87 20.44 14.15
N ILE A 158 -28.77 21.44 14.37
CA ILE A 158 -29.50 21.61 15.62
C ILE A 158 -30.60 20.56 15.73
N LYS A 159 -30.61 19.80 16.82
CA LYS A 159 -31.61 18.77 17.06
C LYS A 159 -33.04 19.34 17.01
N GLY A 160 -33.87 18.83 16.09
CA GLY A 160 -35.26 19.27 15.90
C GLY A 160 -35.44 20.34 14.83
N VAL A 161 -34.36 20.81 14.20
CA VAL A 161 -34.42 21.71 13.04
C VAL A 161 -34.24 20.91 11.76
N SER A 162 -35.33 20.76 10.98
CA SER A 162 -35.24 20.12 9.66
C SER A 162 -34.67 21.11 8.64
N ILE A 163 -34.13 20.59 7.53
CA ILE A 163 -33.64 21.43 6.40
C ILE A 163 -34.70 22.44 5.93
N LYS A 164 -36.00 22.05 5.95
CA LYS A 164 -37.10 22.94 5.59
C LYS A 164 -37.21 24.12 6.54
N LYS A 165 -37.20 23.85 7.87
CA LYS A 165 -37.19 24.87 8.90
C LYS A 165 -35.95 25.78 8.84
N ALA A 166 -34.76 25.16 8.61
CA ALA A 166 -33.54 25.94 8.44
C ALA A 166 -33.59 26.91 7.26
N LYS A 167 -34.16 26.49 6.12
CA LYS A 167 -34.36 27.37 4.95
C LYS A 167 -35.37 28.51 5.23
N GLU A 168 -36.41 28.24 6.01
CA GLU A 168 -37.37 29.28 6.40
C GLU A 168 -36.73 30.31 7.33
N LEU A 169 -35.93 29.87 8.31
CA LEU A 169 -35.16 30.72 9.20
C LEU A 169 -34.18 31.64 8.46
N ILE A 170 -33.42 31.07 7.49
CA ILE A 170 -32.46 31.84 6.67
C ILE A 170 -33.15 32.94 5.86
N LYS A 171 -34.41 32.76 5.46
CA LYS A 171 -35.16 33.76 4.71
C LYS A 171 -35.68 34.94 5.57
N GLN A 172 -35.75 34.74 6.89
CA GLN A 172 -36.25 35.74 7.82
C GLN A 172 -35.15 36.68 8.35
N PHE A 173 -33.90 36.30 8.17
CA PHE A 173 -32.69 37.02 8.59
C PHE A 173 -31.72 37.25 7.44
#